data_19b258e6dfbe06b2e298f1657e7cd5c2
#
_entry.id   19b258e6dfbe06b2e298f1657e7cd5c2
#
_cell.length_a   1.000
_cell.length_b   1.000
_cell.length_c   1.000
_cell.angle_alpha   90.00
_cell.angle_beta   90.00
_cell.angle_gamma   90.00
#
_symmetry.space_group_name_H-M   'P 1'
#
loop_
_entity.id
_entity.type
_entity.pdbx_description
1 polymer ?
#
loop_
_entity_poly.entity_id
_entity_poly.type
_entity_poly.pdbx_seq_one_letter_code
_entity_poly.pdbx_strand_id
1 'polypeptide(L)'
;AFKAKQCDIYTDVEGVYTANPLIVPKAKKIDTITYEEMLEMSSLGTKVLQTRSVELAMKYNVMIQVLSSQIDKPGTFVVSEDNIMEKELVSGISFSKDEAKITITGLQDKPGVSAGIFGPLAEANINVDMIVQNISQDGKKANLTFTLPQSDLKKAVEVLEGIKNSNNYNFLKTDNKVSKISVIGLGMRSQ
;
A
#
# COMPACT_ATOMS: atom_id res chain seq x y z
N ALA A 1 -15.82 -18.79 20.37
CA ALA A 1 -15.08 -17.54 20.46
C ALA A 1 -15.47 -16.76 21.71
N PHE A 2 -14.54 -16.04 22.32
CA PHE A 2 -14.67 -15.39 23.65
C PHE A 2 -15.64 -14.20 23.67
N LYS A 3 -16.19 -13.76 22.52
CA LYS A 3 -17.03 -12.56 22.39
C LYS A 3 -16.41 -11.32 23.09
N ALA A 4 -15.08 -11.18 22.96
CA ALA A 4 -14.35 -10.06 23.51
C ALA A 4 -14.80 -8.76 22.87
N LYS A 5 -14.91 -7.70 23.66
CA LYS A 5 -15.22 -6.35 23.18
C LYS A 5 -13.97 -5.60 22.72
N GLN A 6 -12.82 -5.97 23.27
CA GLN A 6 -11.51 -5.35 23.04
C GLN A 6 -10.43 -6.41 22.94
N CYS A 7 -9.42 -6.12 22.13
CA CYS A 7 -8.20 -6.91 21.97
C CYS A 7 -6.99 -5.99 22.16
N ASP A 8 -6.21 -6.25 23.21
CA ASP A 8 -4.99 -5.50 23.49
C ASP A 8 -3.81 -6.20 22.83
N ILE A 9 -3.07 -5.45 22.00
CA ILE A 9 -1.89 -5.94 21.28
C ILE A 9 -0.67 -5.20 21.81
N TYR A 10 0.15 -5.91 22.55
CA TYR A 10 1.41 -5.40 23.08
C TYR A 10 2.53 -5.57 22.03
N THR A 11 3.26 -4.49 21.79
CA THR A 11 4.31 -4.41 20.79
C THR A 11 5.51 -3.62 21.34
N ASP A 12 6.57 -3.51 20.54
CA ASP A 12 7.79 -2.75 20.84
C ASP A 12 7.64 -1.24 20.63
N VAL A 13 6.47 -0.77 20.13
CA VAL A 13 6.16 0.65 19.95
C VAL A 13 5.03 1.11 20.87
N GLU A 14 4.92 2.42 21.14
CA GLU A 14 3.92 3.00 22.04
C GLU A 14 2.51 3.10 21.41
N GLY A 15 2.37 2.76 20.14
CA GLY A 15 1.13 2.88 19.37
C GLY A 15 1.39 3.12 17.89
N VAL A 16 0.37 3.56 17.18
CA VAL A 16 0.44 3.96 15.77
C VAL A 16 0.82 5.44 15.68
N TYR A 17 1.71 5.79 14.77
CA TYR A 17 2.18 7.16 14.58
C TYR A 17 1.76 7.69 13.22
N THR A 18 1.65 9.02 13.09
CA THR A 18 1.34 9.72 11.83
C THR A 18 2.38 9.47 10.72
N ALA A 19 3.58 9.04 11.08
CA ALA A 19 4.63 8.55 10.20
C ALA A 19 5.59 7.69 11.03
N ASN A 20 6.53 6.98 10.39
CA ASN A 20 7.54 6.23 11.12
C ASN A 20 8.46 7.17 11.92
N PRO A 21 8.45 7.14 13.27
CA PRO A 21 9.22 8.07 14.11
C PRO A 21 10.73 7.93 13.96
N LEU A 22 11.24 6.78 13.51
CA LEU A 22 12.66 6.58 13.23
C LEU A 22 13.13 7.36 11.99
N ILE A 23 12.20 7.79 11.14
CA ILE A 23 12.48 8.53 9.91
C ILE A 23 12.05 9.99 10.06
N VAL A 24 10.90 10.19 10.71
CA VAL A 24 10.31 11.51 10.95
C VAL A 24 10.24 11.74 12.46
N PRO A 25 11.26 12.35 13.08
CA PRO A 25 11.31 12.55 14.53
C PRO A 25 10.14 13.40 15.10
N LYS A 26 9.45 14.15 14.22
CA LYS A 26 8.26 14.95 14.56
C LYS A 26 6.95 14.20 14.40
N ALA A 27 6.98 12.90 14.05
CA ALA A 27 5.78 12.10 13.96
C ALA A 27 5.06 12.05 15.32
N LYS A 28 3.74 12.23 15.30
CA LYS A 28 2.92 12.22 16.51
C LYS A 28 2.25 10.85 16.64
N LYS A 29 2.10 10.39 17.88
CA LYS A 29 1.28 9.21 18.15
C LYS A 29 -0.18 9.56 17.90
N ILE A 30 -0.91 8.66 17.28
CA ILE A 30 -2.34 8.76 17.01
C ILE A 30 -3.06 8.13 18.21
N ASP A 31 -3.96 8.86 18.84
CA ASP A 31 -4.72 8.32 19.98
C ASP A 31 -5.83 7.37 19.52
N THR A 32 -6.51 7.71 18.41
CA THR A 32 -7.59 6.90 17.83
C THR A 32 -7.51 6.95 16.31
N ILE A 33 -7.63 5.78 15.68
CA ILE A 33 -7.62 5.61 14.22
C ILE A 33 -8.76 4.66 13.82
N THR A 34 -9.33 4.84 12.62
CA THR A 34 -10.36 3.93 12.12
C THR A 34 -9.77 2.60 11.65
N TYR A 35 -10.61 1.55 11.56
CA TYR A 35 -10.19 0.29 10.96
C TYR A 35 -9.71 0.47 9.53
N GLU A 36 -10.42 1.28 8.73
CA GLU A 36 -10.12 1.54 7.33
C GLU A 36 -8.75 2.21 7.16
N GLU A 37 -8.48 3.27 7.93
CA GLU A 37 -7.19 3.96 7.91
C GLU A 37 -6.05 3.03 8.37
N MET A 38 -6.29 2.23 9.42
CA MET A 38 -5.29 1.28 9.90
C MET A 38 -5.02 0.16 8.89
N LEU A 39 -6.06 -0.33 8.19
CA LEU A 39 -5.94 -1.29 7.10
C LEU A 39 -5.09 -0.72 5.97
N GLU A 40 -5.38 0.52 5.56
CA GLU A 40 -4.63 1.19 4.52
C GLU A 40 -3.17 1.42 4.94
N MET A 41 -2.91 1.90 6.15
CA MET A 41 -1.56 2.04 6.68
C MET A 41 -0.79 0.72 6.69
N SER A 42 -1.43 -0.36 7.14
CA SER A 42 -0.82 -1.69 7.23
C SER A 42 -0.51 -2.26 5.84
N SER A 43 -1.39 -2.08 4.87
CA SER A 43 -1.21 -2.55 3.49
C SER A 43 -0.11 -1.77 2.76
N LEU A 44 0.12 -0.52 3.13
CA LEU A 44 1.08 0.39 2.49
C LEU A 44 2.45 0.43 3.18
N GLY A 45 2.70 -0.45 4.14
CA GLY A 45 4.04 -0.66 4.72
C GLY A 45 4.22 -0.30 6.20
N THR A 46 3.17 0.15 6.90
CA THR A 46 3.22 0.33 8.36
C THR A 46 3.16 -1.04 9.04
N LYS A 47 4.22 -1.41 9.75
CA LYS A 47 4.41 -2.77 10.31
C LYS A 47 3.91 -2.95 11.75
N VAL A 48 3.14 -2.01 12.28
CA VAL A 48 2.67 -2.05 13.69
C VAL A 48 1.63 -3.14 13.90
N LEU A 49 0.68 -3.27 12.96
CA LEU A 49 -0.34 -4.32 12.98
C LEU A 49 -0.32 -5.09 11.65
N GLN A 50 -0.65 -6.37 11.73
CA GLN A 50 -0.90 -7.19 10.55
C GLN A 50 -2.27 -6.83 9.95
N THR A 51 -2.35 -6.62 8.65
CA THR A 51 -3.58 -6.29 7.90
C THR A 51 -4.73 -7.25 8.26
N ARG A 52 -4.46 -8.55 8.28
CA ARG A 52 -5.46 -9.57 8.62
C ARG A 52 -6.03 -9.44 10.04
N SER A 53 -5.24 -8.98 11.00
CA SER A 53 -5.71 -8.76 12.38
C SER A 53 -6.71 -7.61 12.43
N VAL A 54 -6.45 -6.54 11.68
CA VAL A 54 -7.35 -5.38 11.58
C VAL A 54 -8.63 -5.75 10.82
N GLU A 55 -8.53 -6.51 9.72
CA GLU A 55 -9.69 -7.03 8.97
C GLU A 55 -10.63 -7.84 9.86
N LEU A 56 -10.08 -8.76 10.65
CA LEU A 56 -10.88 -9.56 11.56
C LEU A 56 -11.54 -8.70 12.65
N ALA A 57 -10.82 -7.76 13.23
CA ALA A 57 -11.34 -6.85 14.23
C ALA A 57 -12.49 -6.00 13.68
N MET A 58 -12.32 -5.43 12.48
CA MET A 58 -13.35 -4.70 11.76
C MET A 58 -14.58 -5.57 11.51
N LYS A 59 -14.40 -6.78 10.96
CA LYS A 59 -15.49 -7.71 10.65
C LYS A 59 -16.35 -8.07 11.86
N TYR A 60 -15.73 -8.19 13.03
CA TYR A 60 -16.41 -8.60 14.28
C TYR A 60 -16.67 -7.42 15.22
N ASN A 61 -16.38 -6.21 14.81
CA ASN A 61 -16.49 -4.97 15.59
C ASN A 61 -15.82 -5.09 16.96
N VAL A 62 -14.58 -5.59 16.96
CA VAL A 62 -13.74 -5.73 18.17
C VAL A 62 -12.72 -4.62 18.18
N MET A 63 -12.81 -3.71 19.15
CA MET A 63 -11.83 -2.64 19.33
C MET A 63 -10.44 -3.23 19.54
N ILE A 64 -9.42 -2.70 18.84
CA ILE A 64 -8.02 -3.02 19.13
C ILE A 64 -7.41 -1.87 19.90
N GLN A 65 -6.60 -2.18 20.89
CA GLN A 65 -5.70 -1.23 21.53
C GLN A 65 -4.26 -1.68 21.31
N VAL A 66 -3.46 -0.82 20.68
CA VAL A 66 -2.02 -1.05 20.46
C VAL A 66 -1.26 -0.43 21.62
N LEU A 67 -0.52 -1.23 22.35
CA LEU A 67 0.17 -0.85 23.59
C LEU A 67 1.66 -1.21 23.51
N SER A 68 2.47 -0.46 24.24
CA SER A 68 3.87 -0.83 24.43
C SER A 68 3.99 -1.95 25.47
N SER A 69 4.83 -2.94 25.18
CA SER A 69 5.21 -3.96 26.15
C SER A 69 6.23 -3.46 27.21
N GLN A 70 6.79 -2.27 27.02
CA GLN A 70 7.86 -1.72 27.86
C GLN A 70 7.42 -0.53 28.72
N ILE A 71 6.38 0.19 28.29
CA ILE A 71 5.96 1.45 28.92
C ILE A 71 4.46 1.39 29.21
N ASP A 72 4.09 1.62 30.45
CA ASP A 72 2.69 1.70 30.88
C ASP A 72 2.11 3.10 30.59
N LYS A 73 1.68 3.27 29.35
CA LYS A 73 1.00 4.49 28.84
C LYS A 73 -0.14 4.13 27.91
N PRO A 74 -1.14 5.00 27.77
CA PRO A 74 -2.19 4.83 26.76
C PRO A 74 -1.57 4.68 25.36
N GLY A 75 -2.02 3.67 24.62
CA GLY A 75 -1.60 3.40 23.25
C GLY A 75 -2.53 4.04 22.22
N THR A 76 -2.69 3.37 21.07
CA THR A 76 -3.60 3.77 19.99
C THR A 76 -4.82 2.85 19.99
N PHE A 77 -6.02 3.43 19.93
CA PHE A 77 -7.25 2.69 19.71
C PHE A 77 -7.57 2.60 18.23
N VAL A 78 -7.91 1.38 17.76
CA VAL A 78 -8.43 1.15 16.41
C VAL A 78 -9.91 0.80 16.54
N VAL A 79 -10.76 1.62 15.95
CA VAL A 79 -12.21 1.60 16.17
C VAL A 79 -12.99 1.78 14.85
N SER A 80 -14.32 1.61 14.92
CA SER A 80 -15.22 2.00 13.83
C SER A 80 -15.25 3.52 13.65
N GLU A 81 -15.46 3.96 12.41
CA GLU A 81 -15.59 5.38 12.04
C GLU A 81 -16.65 6.12 12.86
N ASP A 82 -17.73 5.44 13.23
CA ASP A 82 -18.83 6.01 14.06
C ASP A 82 -18.38 6.45 15.45
N ASN A 83 -17.22 5.97 15.91
CA ASN A 83 -16.67 6.30 17.23
C ASN A 83 -15.69 7.49 17.20
N ILE A 84 -15.49 8.14 16.05
CA ILE A 84 -14.59 9.29 15.90
C ILE A 84 -15.42 10.54 15.63
N MET A 85 -15.37 11.50 16.56
CA MET A 85 -16.13 12.75 16.46
C MET A 85 -15.51 13.78 15.52
N GLU A 86 -14.17 13.82 15.42
CA GLU A 86 -13.42 14.75 14.57
C GLU A 86 -12.57 13.96 13.57
N LYS A 87 -12.70 14.28 12.28
CA LYS A 87 -11.96 13.64 11.20
C LYS A 87 -10.88 14.61 10.70
N GLU A 88 -9.63 14.23 10.89
CA GLU A 88 -8.54 14.91 10.19
C GLU A 88 -8.55 14.51 8.70
N LEU A 89 -8.22 15.48 7.85
CA LEU A 89 -8.14 15.23 6.39
C LEU A 89 -7.07 14.18 6.07
N VAL A 90 -5.95 14.22 6.80
CA VAL A 90 -4.80 13.32 6.68
C VAL A 90 -4.46 12.77 8.05
N SER A 91 -4.62 11.46 8.21
CA SER A 91 -4.34 10.75 9.46
C SER A 91 -2.89 10.29 9.55
N GLY A 92 -2.25 10.02 8.40
CA GLY A 92 -0.88 9.55 8.42
C GLY A 92 -0.22 9.43 7.05
N ILE A 93 1.06 9.07 7.10
CA ILE A 93 1.90 8.83 5.93
C ILE A 93 2.59 7.48 6.12
N SER A 94 2.40 6.58 5.17
CA SER A 94 3.14 5.33 5.07
C SER A 94 4.17 5.40 3.95
N PHE A 95 5.26 4.62 4.08
CA PHE A 95 6.24 4.54 3.02
C PHE A 95 6.82 3.13 2.91
N SER A 96 7.16 2.74 1.67
CA SER A 96 7.85 1.50 1.34
C SER A 96 9.13 1.81 0.57
N LYS A 97 10.23 1.16 0.96
CA LYS A 97 11.52 1.18 0.23
C LYS A 97 11.70 -0.07 -0.64
N ASP A 98 10.91 -1.10 -0.42
CA ASP A 98 10.98 -2.35 -1.17
C ASP A 98 10.13 -2.26 -2.45
N GLU A 99 10.50 -1.29 -3.29
CA GLU A 99 9.80 -0.99 -4.54
C GLU A 99 10.77 -0.96 -5.71
N ALA A 100 10.34 -1.52 -6.81
CA ALA A 100 10.96 -1.35 -8.11
C ALA A 100 9.91 -0.88 -9.11
N LYS A 101 10.33 -0.04 -10.04
CA LYS A 101 9.48 0.52 -11.09
C LYS A 101 9.85 -0.07 -12.44
N ILE A 102 8.85 -0.49 -13.20
CA ILE A 102 8.98 -0.89 -14.59
C ILE A 102 8.18 0.08 -15.45
N THR A 103 8.79 0.55 -16.52
CA THR A 103 8.12 1.36 -17.55
C THR A 103 8.26 0.68 -18.89
N ILE A 104 7.13 0.38 -19.51
CA ILE A 104 7.05 -0.15 -20.87
C ILE A 104 6.61 1.00 -21.78
N THR A 105 7.36 1.25 -22.84
CA THR A 105 7.10 2.37 -23.75
C THR A 105 6.76 1.88 -25.15
N GLY A 106 5.92 2.65 -25.83
CA GLY A 106 5.57 2.41 -27.23
C GLY A 106 4.54 1.31 -27.44
N LEU A 107 3.76 0.96 -26.40
CA LEU A 107 2.60 0.09 -26.54
C LEU A 107 1.56 0.72 -27.48
N GLN A 108 0.90 -0.10 -28.29
CA GLN A 108 -0.26 0.36 -29.04
C GLN A 108 -1.42 0.62 -28.09
N ASP A 109 -2.08 1.78 -28.21
CA ASP A 109 -3.29 2.07 -27.41
C ASP A 109 -4.50 1.37 -28.03
N LYS A 110 -4.74 0.13 -27.59
CA LYS A 110 -5.86 -0.70 -28.04
C LYS A 110 -6.38 -1.60 -26.90
N PRO A 111 -7.66 -1.96 -26.90
CA PRO A 111 -8.21 -2.88 -25.92
C PRO A 111 -7.41 -4.20 -25.83
N GLY A 112 -7.21 -4.68 -24.60
CA GLY A 112 -6.53 -5.95 -24.32
C GLY A 112 -5.00 -5.86 -24.15
N VAL A 113 -4.35 -4.75 -24.46
CA VAL A 113 -2.88 -4.61 -24.31
C VAL A 113 -2.44 -4.76 -22.86
N SER A 114 -3.15 -4.14 -21.93
CA SER A 114 -2.84 -4.29 -20.49
C SER A 114 -3.00 -5.73 -20.01
N ALA A 115 -4.00 -6.46 -20.50
CA ALA A 115 -4.17 -7.88 -20.20
C ALA A 115 -3.01 -8.73 -20.71
N GLY A 116 -2.48 -8.40 -21.91
CA GLY A 116 -1.30 -9.05 -22.49
C GLY A 116 -0.02 -8.81 -21.70
N ILE A 117 0.07 -7.73 -20.93
CA ILE A 117 1.22 -7.43 -20.06
C ILE A 117 1.03 -8.04 -18.66
N PHE A 118 -0.13 -7.82 -18.03
CA PHE A 118 -0.35 -8.24 -16.65
C PHE A 118 -0.75 -9.71 -16.49
N GLY A 119 -1.36 -10.33 -17.52
CA GLY A 119 -1.70 -11.75 -17.51
C GLY A 119 -0.48 -12.65 -17.24
N PRO A 120 0.57 -12.59 -18.04
CA PRO A 120 1.80 -13.36 -17.82
C PRO A 120 2.50 -13.08 -16.49
N LEU A 121 2.45 -11.83 -15.97
CA LEU A 121 2.97 -11.48 -14.66
C LEU A 121 2.15 -12.16 -13.55
N ALA A 122 0.83 -12.17 -13.67
CA ALA A 122 -0.06 -12.85 -12.72
C ALA A 122 0.15 -14.38 -12.73
N GLU A 123 0.28 -14.99 -13.91
CA GLU A 123 0.62 -16.42 -14.07
C GLU A 123 1.96 -16.76 -13.41
N ALA A 124 2.89 -15.83 -13.41
CA ALA A 124 4.17 -15.94 -12.72
C ALA A 124 4.08 -15.63 -11.22
N ASN A 125 2.89 -15.39 -10.64
CA ASN A 125 2.67 -14.95 -9.25
C ASN A 125 3.46 -13.69 -8.90
N ILE A 126 3.50 -12.70 -9.79
CA ILE A 126 4.09 -11.39 -9.56
C ILE A 126 2.96 -10.40 -9.31
N ASN A 127 2.92 -9.83 -8.11
CA ASN A 127 1.98 -8.78 -7.77
C ASN A 127 2.50 -7.43 -8.26
N VAL A 128 1.62 -6.67 -8.90
CA VAL A 128 1.93 -5.31 -9.36
C VAL A 128 1.09 -4.29 -8.60
N ASP A 129 1.64 -3.10 -8.41
CA ASP A 129 0.99 -2.00 -7.72
C ASP A 129 1.20 -0.70 -8.52
N MET A 130 0.50 0.38 -8.16
CA MET A 130 0.60 1.71 -8.77
C MET A 130 0.70 1.70 -10.29
N ILE A 131 -0.32 1.17 -10.95
CA ILE A 131 -0.36 1.14 -12.42
C ILE A 131 -0.73 2.52 -12.94
N VAL A 132 0.13 3.10 -13.77
CA VAL A 132 -0.07 4.39 -14.44
C VAL A 132 0.09 4.21 -15.94
N GLN A 133 -0.92 4.60 -16.70
CA GLN A 133 -0.90 4.62 -18.15
C GLN A 133 -0.94 6.06 -18.65
N ASN A 134 0.03 6.43 -19.48
CA ASN A 134 0.07 7.71 -20.16
C ASN A 134 -0.01 7.48 -21.68
N ILE A 135 -0.93 8.19 -22.31
CA ILE A 135 -1.10 8.16 -23.77
C ILE A 135 -0.21 9.24 -24.40
N SER A 136 0.45 8.91 -25.51
CA SER A 136 1.24 9.87 -26.29
C SER A 136 0.35 10.96 -26.90
N GLN A 137 0.92 12.12 -27.20
CA GLN A 137 0.17 13.26 -27.74
C GLN A 137 -0.57 12.96 -29.05
N ASP A 138 -0.08 12.02 -29.84
CA ASP A 138 -0.69 11.57 -31.10
C ASP A 138 -1.80 10.52 -30.90
N GLY A 139 -2.08 10.10 -29.66
CA GLY A 139 -3.10 9.11 -29.31
C GLY A 139 -2.82 7.69 -29.79
N LYS A 140 -1.66 7.42 -30.38
CA LYS A 140 -1.36 6.12 -31.03
C LYS A 140 -0.56 5.15 -30.16
N LYS A 141 0.16 5.70 -29.18
CA LYS A 141 1.04 4.92 -28.30
C LYS A 141 0.75 5.22 -26.84
N ALA A 142 0.91 4.22 -26.01
CA ALA A 142 0.83 4.33 -24.58
C ALA A 142 2.15 3.95 -23.91
N ASN A 143 2.43 4.58 -22.78
CA ASN A 143 3.47 4.16 -21.86
C ASN A 143 2.77 3.61 -20.61
N LEU A 144 3.16 2.43 -20.19
CA LEU A 144 2.64 1.76 -19.02
C LEU A 144 3.73 1.70 -17.96
N THR A 145 3.48 2.30 -16.82
CA THR A 145 4.39 2.28 -15.67
C THR A 145 3.70 1.58 -14.50
N PHE A 146 4.40 0.71 -13.82
CA PHE A 146 3.90 0.06 -12.62
C PHE A 146 5.03 -0.24 -11.64
N THR A 147 4.68 -0.48 -10.38
CA THR A 147 5.61 -0.90 -9.33
C THR A 147 5.37 -2.34 -8.92
N LEU A 148 6.39 -2.94 -8.33
CA LEU A 148 6.39 -4.29 -7.79
C LEU A 148 7.49 -4.40 -6.71
N PRO A 149 7.46 -5.44 -5.84
CA PRO A 149 8.55 -5.68 -4.90
C PRO A 149 9.90 -5.85 -5.60
N GLN A 150 10.97 -5.30 -5.01
CA GLN A 150 12.32 -5.42 -5.60
C GLN A 150 12.74 -6.87 -5.81
N SER A 151 12.31 -7.79 -4.94
CA SER A 151 12.58 -9.23 -5.06
C SER A 151 12.08 -9.83 -6.38
N ASP A 152 11.00 -9.29 -6.92
CA ASP A 152 10.33 -9.82 -8.11
C ASP A 152 10.82 -9.18 -9.41
N LEU A 153 11.62 -8.10 -9.32
CA LEU A 153 12.06 -7.32 -10.48
C LEU A 153 12.72 -8.18 -11.56
N LYS A 154 13.67 -9.04 -11.16
CA LYS A 154 14.40 -9.89 -12.12
C LYS A 154 13.45 -10.83 -12.87
N LYS A 155 12.58 -11.51 -12.13
CA LYS A 155 11.59 -12.43 -12.68
C LYS A 155 10.60 -11.71 -13.59
N ALA A 156 10.15 -10.51 -13.20
CA ALA A 156 9.25 -9.69 -14.01
C ALA A 156 9.89 -9.28 -15.34
N VAL A 157 11.15 -8.89 -15.33
CA VAL A 157 11.90 -8.54 -16.55
C VAL A 157 12.00 -9.74 -17.49
N GLU A 158 12.33 -10.93 -16.99
CA GLU A 158 12.41 -12.16 -17.76
C GLU A 158 11.06 -12.49 -18.43
N VAL A 159 9.95 -12.41 -17.69
CA VAL A 159 8.60 -12.63 -18.23
C VAL A 159 8.26 -11.60 -19.30
N LEU A 160 8.51 -10.34 -19.04
CA LEU A 160 8.19 -9.26 -19.99
C LEU A 160 9.01 -9.35 -21.27
N GLU A 161 10.32 -9.60 -21.20
CA GLU A 161 11.16 -9.78 -22.39
C GLU A 161 10.67 -10.98 -23.22
N GLY A 162 10.19 -12.05 -22.60
CA GLY A 162 9.62 -13.21 -23.29
C GLY A 162 8.37 -12.88 -24.13
N ILE A 163 7.59 -11.89 -23.74
CA ILE A 163 6.35 -11.48 -24.43
C ILE A 163 6.51 -10.23 -25.30
N LYS A 164 7.72 -9.70 -25.43
CA LYS A 164 7.99 -8.46 -26.13
C LYS A 164 7.48 -8.44 -27.58
N ASN A 165 7.73 -9.50 -28.31
CA ASN A 165 7.33 -9.61 -29.70
C ASN A 165 5.81 -9.72 -29.88
N SER A 166 5.13 -10.40 -28.95
CA SER A 166 3.67 -10.59 -28.98
C SER A 166 2.91 -9.31 -28.64
N ASN A 167 3.46 -8.49 -27.74
CA ASN A 167 2.84 -7.24 -27.27
C ASN A 167 3.38 -5.99 -27.98
N ASN A 168 4.38 -6.16 -28.87
CA ASN A 168 4.88 -5.14 -29.78
C ASN A 168 5.23 -3.81 -29.11
N TYR A 169 5.95 -3.84 -27.98
CA TYR A 169 6.45 -2.65 -27.32
C TYR A 169 7.92 -2.35 -27.66
N ASN A 170 8.32 -1.08 -27.54
CA ASN A 170 9.64 -0.63 -27.97
C ASN A 170 10.72 -0.91 -26.92
N PHE A 171 10.53 -0.39 -25.70
CA PHE A 171 11.54 -0.43 -24.66
C PHE A 171 10.92 -0.79 -23.31
N LEU A 172 11.71 -1.52 -22.52
CA LEU A 172 11.46 -1.81 -21.12
C LEU A 172 12.54 -1.10 -20.31
N LYS A 173 12.13 -0.23 -19.39
CA LYS A 173 13.02 0.50 -18.49
C LYS A 173 12.69 0.11 -17.05
N THR A 174 13.72 -0.19 -16.27
CA THR A 174 13.59 -0.54 -14.84
C THR A 174 14.29 0.49 -13.98
N ASP A 175 13.78 0.66 -12.75
CA ASP A 175 14.41 1.48 -11.73
C ASP A 175 14.14 0.83 -10.36
N ASN A 176 15.19 0.44 -9.67
CA ASN A 176 15.16 -0.17 -8.35
C ASN A 176 15.54 0.78 -7.21
N LYS A 177 15.71 2.08 -7.53
CA LYS A 177 16.03 3.13 -6.56
C LYS A 177 14.82 4.05 -6.34
N VAL A 178 13.65 3.46 -6.19
CA VAL A 178 12.40 4.18 -5.94
C VAL A 178 11.85 3.83 -4.56
N SER A 179 11.03 4.73 -4.02
CA SER A 179 10.27 4.48 -2.81
C SER A 179 8.84 4.93 -3.04
N LYS A 180 7.89 4.22 -2.46
CA LYS A 180 6.48 4.61 -2.47
C LYS A 180 6.15 5.37 -1.19
N ILE A 181 5.52 6.53 -1.33
CA ILE A 181 4.99 7.33 -0.22
C ILE A 181 3.49 7.44 -0.42
N SER A 182 2.72 7.08 0.60
CA SER A 182 1.26 7.09 0.59
C SER A 182 0.74 7.98 1.69
N VAL A 183 -0.18 8.89 1.35
CA VAL A 183 -0.90 9.74 2.29
C VAL A 183 -2.23 9.08 2.59
N ILE A 184 -2.56 8.94 3.87
CA ILE A 184 -3.72 8.19 4.35
C ILE A 184 -4.63 9.13 5.15
N GLY A 185 -5.92 9.04 4.91
CA GLY A 185 -6.94 9.77 5.65
C GLY A 185 -8.33 9.62 5.02
N LEU A 186 -9.34 9.40 5.85
CA LEU A 186 -10.73 9.27 5.41
C LEU A 186 -11.28 10.55 4.75
N GLY A 187 -10.80 11.71 5.19
CA GLY A 187 -11.21 13.01 4.62
C GLY A 187 -10.85 13.19 3.14
N MET A 188 -9.97 12.33 2.58
CA MET A 188 -9.63 12.38 1.16
C MET A 188 -10.63 11.66 0.24
N ARG A 189 -11.62 10.92 0.82
CA ARG A 189 -12.64 10.21 0.03
C ARG A 189 -13.73 11.13 -0.53
N SER A 190 -13.85 12.35 -0.04
CA SER A 190 -14.95 13.29 -0.34
C SER A 190 -14.54 14.46 -1.26
N GLN A 191 -13.41 14.37 -1.96
CA GLN A 191 -12.99 15.40 -2.92
C GLN A 191 -12.82 14.83 -4.31
#